data_5a62baad5577c5a49e50d8be5ca6f4d6
#
_entry.id   5a62baad5577c5a49e50d8be5ca6f4d6
#
_cell.length_a   1.000
_cell.length_b   1.000
_cell.length_c   1.000
_cell.angle_alpha   90.00
_cell.angle_beta   90.00
_cell.angle_gamma   90.00
#
_symmetry.space_group_name_H-M   'P 1'
#
loop_
_entity.id
_entity.type
_entity.pdbx_description
1 polymer ?
#
loop_
_entity_poly.entity_id
_entity_poly.type
_entity_poly.pdbx_seq_one_letter_code
_entity_poly.pdbx_strand_id
1 'polypeptide(L)'
;MHPRLNSAPSQTDARDETVRSEHNRLFGYRPPAPTRGGRVLRGRSSRRPYTNSLSAHSSRGRANSTWTRPFVCLAVAGQQTPPSTAERIDLSFNGLGEKKLTFPKEGNVAEVHEVILSVFPALGEGYEILRATEGQSKELLLIPMPPNGFSVSYLQSVLGQAKGYLRPLQRDIMETSRGINSSPDQV
;
A
#
# COMPACT_ATOMS: atom_id res chain seq x y z
N MET A 1 56.49 -43.85 3.26
CA MET A 1 55.69 -43.67 4.49
C MET A 1 55.25 -42.22 4.55
N HIS A 2 54.00 -41.92 4.21
CA HIS A 2 53.42 -40.56 4.32
C HIS A 2 52.38 -40.57 5.45
N PRO A 3 52.44 -39.60 6.37
CA PRO A 3 51.43 -39.47 7.39
C PRO A 3 50.14 -38.82 6.80
N ARG A 4 48.99 -39.39 7.07
CA ARG A 4 47.69 -38.82 6.77
C ARG A 4 47.38 -37.71 7.79
N LEU A 5 47.20 -36.48 7.27
CA LEU A 5 46.65 -35.38 8.04
C LEU A 5 45.12 -35.55 8.17
N ASN A 6 44.66 -35.76 9.40
CA ASN A 6 43.26 -35.69 9.77
C ASN A 6 42.85 -34.21 9.82
N SER A 7 42.01 -33.80 8.88
CA SER A 7 41.36 -32.49 8.94
C SER A 7 40.20 -32.54 9.93
N ALA A 8 40.25 -31.69 10.96
CA ALA A 8 39.16 -31.48 11.89
C ALA A 8 37.99 -30.75 11.19
N PRO A 9 36.72 -31.03 11.50
CA PRO A 9 35.59 -30.31 10.93
C PRO A 9 35.54 -28.87 11.42
N SER A 10 35.28 -27.96 10.49
CA SER A 10 35.25 -26.51 10.68
C SER A 10 34.07 -26.12 11.61
N GLN A 11 34.34 -25.30 12.64
CA GLN A 11 33.38 -24.80 13.64
C GLN A 11 32.26 -23.89 13.05
N THR A 12 32.23 -23.64 11.77
CA THR A 12 31.24 -22.80 11.10
C THR A 12 29.89 -23.47 10.87
N ASP A 13 29.85 -24.81 10.72
CA ASP A 13 28.60 -25.51 10.42
C ASP A 13 27.64 -25.64 11.61
N ALA A 14 28.19 -25.68 12.85
CA ALA A 14 27.37 -25.80 14.06
C ALA A 14 26.59 -24.52 14.43
N ARG A 15 27.05 -23.34 14.00
CA ARG A 15 26.36 -22.05 14.23
C ARG A 15 25.16 -21.83 13.32
N ASP A 16 25.25 -22.29 12.09
CA ASP A 16 24.17 -22.11 11.10
C ASP A 16 22.95 -22.99 11.40
N GLU A 17 23.18 -24.16 11.99
CA GLU A 17 22.10 -25.08 12.35
C GLU A 17 21.30 -24.59 13.57
N THR A 18 21.96 -23.91 14.50
CA THR A 18 21.30 -23.32 15.68
C THR A 18 20.40 -22.15 15.30
N VAL A 19 20.84 -21.29 14.37
CA VAL A 19 20.04 -20.15 13.89
C VAL A 19 18.82 -20.62 13.09
N ARG A 20 18.96 -21.67 12.29
CA ARG A 20 17.83 -22.28 11.56
C ARG A 20 16.80 -22.91 12.50
N SER A 21 17.25 -23.54 13.57
CA SER A 21 16.37 -24.16 14.56
C SER A 21 15.56 -23.12 15.34
N GLU A 22 16.18 -22.02 15.73
CA GLU A 22 15.49 -20.90 16.42
C GLU A 22 14.49 -20.19 15.50
N HIS A 23 14.84 -19.97 14.25
CA HIS A 23 13.94 -19.35 13.27
C HIS A 23 12.66 -20.20 13.05
N ASN A 24 12.80 -21.53 12.95
CA ASN A 24 11.66 -22.43 12.81
C ASN A 24 10.77 -22.47 14.07
N ARG A 25 11.34 -22.30 15.25
CA ARG A 25 10.62 -22.23 16.52
C ARG A 25 9.81 -20.94 16.67
N LEU A 26 10.35 -19.82 16.23
CA LEU A 26 9.73 -18.50 16.37
C LEU A 26 8.64 -18.25 15.32
N PHE A 27 8.77 -18.82 14.13
CA PHE A 27 7.84 -18.56 13.01
C PHE A 27 6.91 -19.73 12.68
N GLY A 28 6.86 -20.79 13.49
CA GLY A 28 5.85 -21.84 13.42
C GLY A 28 5.83 -22.63 12.10
N TYR A 29 6.96 -22.72 11.39
CA TYR A 29 7.03 -23.49 10.14
C TYR A 29 7.03 -24.99 10.47
N ARG A 30 5.87 -25.64 10.36
CA ARG A 30 5.72 -27.09 10.49
C ARG A 30 5.86 -27.69 9.08
N PRO A 31 6.92 -28.44 8.78
CA PRO A 31 7.04 -29.11 7.50
C PRO A 31 5.92 -30.13 7.33
N PRO A 32 5.32 -30.29 6.13
CA PRO A 32 4.28 -31.25 5.89
C PRO A 32 4.81 -32.68 6.10
N ALA A 33 4.07 -33.47 6.87
CA ALA A 33 4.40 -34.87 7.14
C ALA A 33 4.40 -35.67 5.83
N PRO A 34 5.32 -36.65 5.65
CA PRO A 34 5.35 -37.50 4.47
C PRO A 34 4.10 -38.42 4.45
N THR A 35 3.26 -38.21 3.46
CA THR A 35 2.11 -39.09 3.20
C THR A 35 2.59 -40.47 2.73
N ARG A 36 2.54 -41.42 3.63
CA ARG A 36 2.67 -42.86 3.29
C ARG A 36 1.48 -43.27 2.41
N GLY A 37 1.80 -43.89 1.28
CA GLY A 37 0.86 -44.39 0.30
C GLY A 37 -0.23 -45.30 0.89
N GLY A 38 -1.47 -45.00 0.57
CA GLY A 38 -2.68 -45.77 0.88
C GLY A 38 -3.46 -46.08 -0.37
N ARG A 39 -3.38 -47.36 -0.76
CA ARG A 39 -4.30 -48.22 -1.54
C ARG A 39 -5.44 -47.54 -2.30
N VAL A 40 -5.38 -47.75 -3.61
CA VAL A 40 -6.48 -47.64 -4.58
C VAL A 40 -7.61 -48.62 -4.20
N LEU A 41 -8.78 -48.08 -3.85
CA LEU A 41 -10.03 -48.83 -3.85
C LEU A 41 -10.91 -48.35 -5.03
N ARG A 42 -11.08 -49.21 -5.99
CA ARG A 42 -12.12 -49.13 -7.03
C ARG A 42 -13.49 -49.14 -6.36
N GLY A 43 -14.26 -48.02 -6.53
CA GLY A 43 -15.62 -47.88 -6.02
C GLY A 43 -16.55 -47.23 -7.05
N ARG A 44 -17.24 -48.09 -7.77
CA ARG A 44 -18.61 -47.99 -8.31
C ARG A 44 -19.17 -46.63 -8.70
N SER A 45 -19.30 -46.45 -9.99
CA SER A 45 -20.21 -45.53 -10.69
C SER A 45 -21.62 -45.57 -10.10
N SER A 46 -22.01 -44.47 -9.47
CA SER A 46 -23.40 -44.17 -9.16
C SER A 46 -23.86 -43.04 -10.08
N ARG A 47 -24.64 -43.43 -11.11
CA ARG A 47 -25.36 -42.51 -11.97
C ARG A 47 -26.39 -41.77 -11.11
N ARG A 48 -26.20 -40.47 -10.86
CA ARG A 48 -27.23 -39.59 -10.30
C ARG A 48 -28.04 -38.99 -11.46
N PRO A 49 -29.37 -38.96 -11.36
CA PRO A 49 -30.22 -38.37 -12.38
C PRO A 49 -30.05 -36.87 -12.44
N TYR A 50 -30.01 -36.34 -13.65
CA TYR A 50 -30.10 -34.93 -13.98
C TYR A 50 -31.44 -34.38 -13.48
N THR A 51 -31.43 -33.71 -12.36
CA THR A 51 -32.52 -32.77 -12.02
C THR A 51 -32.10 -31.41 -12.52
N ASN A 52 -32.80 -30.93 -13.56
CA ASN A 52 -32.80 -29.54 -13.98
C ASN A 52 -33.37 -28.70 -12.82
N SER A 53 -32.55 -28.33 -11.87
CA SER A 53 -32.88 -27.23 -10.98
C SER A 53 -32.58 -25.95 -11.76
N LEU A 54 -33.65 -25.23 -12.11
CA LEU A 54 -33.62 -23.83 -12.50
C LEU A 54 -32.94 -23.10 -11.35
N SER A 55 -31.63 -22.96 -11.43
CA SER A 55 -30.87 -22.14 -10.52
C SER A 55 -31.34 -20.71 -10.70
N ALA A 56 -32.20 -20.26 -9.77
CA ALA A 56 -32.36 -18.86 -9.53
C ALA A 56 -30.96 -18.25 -9.56
N HIS A 57 -30.73 -17.34 -10.52
CA HIS A 57 -29.55 -16.50 -10.54
C HIS A 57 -29.58 -15.68 -9.24
N SER A 58 -29.08 -16.28 -8.15
CA SER A 58 -28.65 -15.46 -7.04
C SER A 58 -27.57 -14.57 -7.64
N SER A 59 -27.89 -13.31 -7.80
CA SER A 59 -26.95 -12.23 -8.03
C SER A 59 -25.94 -12.31 -6.89
N ARG A 60 -24.88 -13.13 -7.10
CA ARG A 60 -23.69 -13.07 -6.26
C ARG A 60 -23.28 -11.61 -6.32
N GLY A 61 -23.51 -10.88 -5.22
CA GLY A 61 -23.16 -9.49 -5.11
C GLY A 61 -21.75 -9.36 -5.68
N ARG A 62 -21.61 -8.55 -6.73
CA ARG A 62 -20.33 -8.22 -7.35
C ARG A 62 -19.47 -7.81 -6.18
N ALA A 63 -18.50 -8.66 -5.81
CA ALA A 63 -17.55 -8.33 -4.75
C ALA A 63 -16.98 -6.98 -5.18
N ASN A 64 -17.31 -5.92 -4.43
CA ASN A 64 -16.88 -4.56 -4.73
C ASN A 64 -15.36 -4.59 -4.76
N SER A 65 -14.78 -4.79 -5.95
CA SER A 65 -13.35 -4.81 -6.09
C SER A 65 -12.85 -3.39 -5.82
N THR A 66 -11.94 -3.26 -4.88
CA THR A 66 -11.36 -1.98 -4.48
C THR A 66 -9.92 -1.86 -4.94
N TRP A 67 -9.47 -0.63 -5.09
CA TRP A 67 -8.09 -0.27 -5.32
C TRP A 67 -7.59 0.58 -4.17
N THR A 68 -6.58 0.07 -3.44
CA THR A 68 -6.02 0.77 -2.28
C THR A 68 -4.60 1.23 -2.60
N ARG A 69 -4.31 2.52 -2.33
CA ARG A 69 -3.00 3.12 -2.53
C ARG A 69 -2.62 4.08 -1.41
N PRO A 70 -1.31 4.16 -1.08
CA PRO A 70 -0.82 5.19 -0.19
C PRO A 70 -0.80 6.55 -0.92
N PHE A 71 -1.37 7.55 -0.27
CA PHE A 71 -1.29 8.95 -0.67
C PHE A 71 -0.65 9.76 0.46
N VAL A 72 0.14 10.76 0.10
CA VAL A 72 0.79 11.68 1.02
C VAL A 72 0.21 13.06 0.80
N CYS A 73 -0.48 13.60 1.81
CA CYS A 73 -0.94 14.98 1.78
C CYS A 73 0.18 15.91 2.22
N LEU A 74 0.53 16.86 1.36
CA LEU A 74 1.52 17.90 1.59
C LEU A 74 0.86 19.12 2.26
N ALA A 75 1.65 19.91 2.98
CA ALA A 75 1.16 21.12 3.64
C ALA A 75 1.36 22.37 2.78
N VAL A 76 2.37 22.37 1.91
CA VAL A 76 2.83 23.56 1.17
C VAL A 76 2.40 23.48 -0.29
N ALA A 77 1.76 24.54 -0.79
CA ALA A 77 1.25 24.63 -2.15
C ALA A 77 2.35 24.61 -3.23
N GLY A 78 3.55 25.06 -2.92
CA GLY A 78 4.68 25.10 -3.85
C GLY A 78 5.65 23.93 -3.76
N GLN A 79 5.38 22.89 -2.93
CA GLN A 79 6.32 21.81 -2.69
C GLN A 79 6.57 20.97 -3.93
N GLN A 80 7.84 20.86 -4.34
CA GLN A 80 8.26 20.12 -5.55
C GLN A 80 9.01 18.83 -5.24
N THR A 81 9.34 18.59 -3.97
CA THR A 81 10.06 17.38 -3.54
C THR A 81 9.26 16.61 -2.50
N PRO A 82 9.39 15.28 -2.47
CA PRO A 82 8.78 14.47 -1.42
C PRO A 82 9.27 14.93 -0.04
N PRO A 83 8.38 14.92 0.98
CA PRO A 83 8.75 15.33 2.31
C PRO A 83 9.82 14.44 2.92
N SER A 84 10.76 15.04 3.63
CA SER A 84 11.78 14.37 4.43
C SER A 84 11.16 13.56 5.58
N THR A 85 11.95 12.77 6.28
CA THR A 85 11.46 11.99 7.43
C THR A 85 10.92 12.89 8.54
N ALA A 86 11.59 14.01 8.82
CA ALA A 86 11.14 14.97 9.83
C ALA A 86 9.81 15.61 9.43
N GLU A 87 9.71 16.12 8.20
CA GLU A 87 8.46 16.70 7.67
C GLU A 87 7.28 15.71 7.67
N ARG A 88 7.52 14.42 7.43
CA ARG A 88 6.46 13.39 7.52
C ARG A 88 5.90 13.26 8.93
N ILE A 89 6.75 13.38 9.93
CA ILE A 89 6.32 13.35 11.34
C ILE A 89 5.44 14.56 11.61
N ASP A 90 5.88 15.76 11.23
CA ASP A 90 5.13 16.99 11.41
C ASP A 90 3.77 16.95 10.66
N LEU A 91 3.77 16.48 9.42
CA LEU A 91 2.55 16.28 8.64
C LEU A 91 1.57 15.33 9.35
N SER A 92 2.08 14.22 9.93
CA SER A 92 1.25 13.26 10.64
C SER A 92 0.59 13.85 11.88
N PHE A 93 1.30 14.68 12.66
CA PHE A 93 0.75 15.39 13.82
C PHE A 93 -0.38 16.35 13.44
N ASN A 94 -0.32 16.92 12.24
CA ASN A 94 -1.35 17.82 11.72
C ASN A 94 -2.48 17.11 10.94
N GLY A 95 -2.58 15.78 11.04
CA GLY A 95 -3.59 15.00 10.35
C GLY A 95 -3.39 14.87 8.84
N LEU A 96 -2.27 15.35 8.32
CA LEU A 96 -1.80 15.22 6.94
C LEU A 96 -0.89 13.99 6.78
N GLY A 97 0.04 14.04 5.82
CA GLY A 97 1.03 12.98 5.62
C GLY A 97 0.49 11.75 4.91
N GLU A 98 1.08 10.59 5.19
CA GLU A 98 0.78 9.36 4.45
C GLU A 98 -0.43 8.62 5.03
N LYS A 99 -1.44 8.40 4.20
CA LYS A 99 -2.60 7.56 4.51
C LYS A 99 -2.93 6.64 3.33
N LYS A 100 -3.52 5.48 3.61
CA LYS A 100 -4.01 4.56 2.57
C LYS A 100 -5.43 4.96 2.20
N LEU A 101 -5.63 5.29 0.93
CA LEU A 101 -6.94 5.55 0.36
C LEU A 101 -7.45 4.30 -0.35
N THR A 102 -8.72 3.97 -0.15
CA THR A 102 -9.37 2.83 -0.79
C THR A 102 -10.51 3.34 -1.67
N PHE A 103 -10.40 3.09 -2.95
CA PHE A 103 -11.35 3.51 -3.97
C PHE A 103 -12.12 2.32 -4.52
N PRO A 104 -13.39 2.48 -4.95
CA PRO A 104 -14.04 1.50 -5.82
C PRO A 104 -13.22 1.34 -7.11
N LYS A 105 -12.97 0.12 -7.57
CA LYS A 105 -12.08 -0.12 -8.72
C LYS A 105 -12.53 0.59 -10.01
N GLU A 106 -13.84 0.71 -10.20
CA GLU A 106 -14.44 1.40 -11.34
C GLU A 106 -14.94 2.80 -10.95
N GLY A 107 -14.38 3.39 -9.89
CA GLY A 107 -14.82 4.66 -9.33
C GLY A 107 -14.68 5.82 -10.31
N ASN A 108 -15.70 6.66 -10.33
CA ASN A 108 -15.75 7.87 -11.13
C ASN A 108 -15.03 9.04 -10.45
N VAL A 109 -15.04 10.19 -11.09
CA VAL A 109 -14.36 11.42 -10.61
C VAL A 109 -14.91 11.90 -9.27
N ALA A 110 -16.24 11.87 -9.09
CA ALA A 110 -16.87 12.32 -7.85
C ALA A 110 -16.48 11.42 -6.67
N GLU A 111 -16.45 10.10 -6.89
CA GLU A 111 -16.03 9.13 -5.87
C GLU A 111 -14.55 9.28 -5.50
N VAL A 112 -13.68 9.58 -6.47
CA VAL A 112 -12.26 9.88 -6.19
C VAL A 112 -12.15 11.13 -5.32
N HIS A 113 -12.86 12.18 -5.67
CA HIS A 113 -12.86 13.44 -4.92
C HIS A 113 -13.41 13.25 -3.50
N GLU A 114 -14.53 12.56 -3.36
CA GLU A 114 -15.16 12.26 -2.07
C GLU A 114 -14.21 11.47 -1.15
N VAL A 115 -13.60 10.40 -1.65
CA VAL A 115 -12.64 9.60 -0.88
C VAL A 115 -11.44 10.44 -0.43
N ILE A 116 -10.89 11.29 -1.31
CA ILE A 116 -9.76 12.16 -0.95
C ILE A 116 -10.15 13.16 0.13
N LEU A 117 -11.27 13.86 -0.02
CA LEU A 117 -11.72 14.86 0.95
C LEU A 117 -12.20 14.25 2.26
N SER A 118 -12.77 13.04 2.25
CA SER A 118 -13.15 12.35 3.49
C SER A 118 -11.93 12.03 4.38
N VAL A 119 -10.77 11.77 3.76
CA VAL A 119 -9.53 11.45 4.48
C VAL A 119 -8.68 12.69 4.76
N PHE A 120 -8.71 13.68 3.85
CA PHE A 120 -7.96 14.92 3.94
C PHE A 120 -8.88 16.14 3.74
N PRO A 121 -9.73 16.47 4.71
CA PRO A 121 -10.70 17.57 4.58
C PRO A 121 -10.04 18.93 4.40
N ALA A 122 -8.78 19.10 4.83
CA ALA A 122 -8.02 20.31 4.64
C ALA A 122 -7.75 20.69 3.17
N LEU A 123 -7.97 19.76 2.22
CA LEU A 123 -7.84 19.97 0.78
C LEU A 123 -9.12 20.53 0.13
N GLY A 124 -10.11 20.94 0.90
CA GLY A 124 -11.43 21.35 0.39
C GLY A 124 -11.43 22.51 -0.61
N GLU A 125 -10.36 23.34 -0.62
CA GLU A 125 -10.20 24.46 -1.56
C GLU A 125 -9.57 24.05 -2.91
N GLY A 126 -9.21 22.78 -3.07
CA GLY A 126 -8.62 22.22 -4.27
C GLY A 126 -7.22 21.64 -4.06
N TYR A 127 -6.89 20.67 -4.89
CA TYR A 127 -5.61 19.95 -4.81
C TYR A 127 -5.15 19.51 -6.20
N GLU A 128 -3.85 19.27 -6.29
CA GLU A 128 -3.20 18.60 -7.40
C GLU A 128 -2.75 17.22 -6.99
N ILE A 129 -2.75 16.30 -7.95
CA ILE A 129 -2.21 14.95 -7.76
C ILE A 129 -0.86 14.86 -8.44
N LEU A 130 0.17 14.43 -7.68
CA LEU A 130 1.53 14.31 -8.17
C LEU A 130 2.05 12.88 -7.92
N ARG A 131 3.11 12.53 -8.62
CA ARG A 131 3.92 11.33 -8.38
C ARG A 131 5.38 11.69 -8.23
N ALA A 132 6.13 10.93 -7.44
CA ALA A 132 7.57 11.10 -7.38
C ALA A 132 8.23 10.50 -8.63
N THR A 133 9.28 11.16 -9.13
CA THR A 133 10.18 10.58 -10.14
C THR A 133 11.00 9.44 -9.54
N GLU A 134 11.34 8.47 -10.39
CA GLU A 134 12.32 7.45 -10.07
C GLU A 134 13.73 8.04 -10.27
N GLY A 135 14.63 7.87 -9.30
CA GLY A 135 16.00 8.36 -9.39
C GLY A 135 16.54 9.00 -8.11
N GLN A 136 17.75 9.54 -8.18
CA GLN A 136 18.42 10.19 -7.06
C GLN A 136 17.79 11.54 -6.73
N SER A 137 17.41 12.34 -7.71
CA SER A 137 16.65 13.58 -7.57
C SER A 137 15.18 13.24 -7.55
N LYS A 138 14.64 13.01 -6.36
CA LYS A 138 13.19 12.77 -6.21
C LYS A 138 12.45 14.09 -6.36
N GLU A 139 11.84 14.29 -7.51
CA GLU A 139 10.96 15.41 -7.79
C GLU A 139 9.51 14.95 -7.86
N LEU A 140 8.59 15.83 -7.49
CA LEU A 140 7.17 15.62 -7.63
C LEU A 140 6.70 16.14 -8.98
N LEU A 141 6.29 15.21 -9.84
CA LEU A 141 5.71 15.54 -11.13
C LEU A 141 4.19 15.60 -11.03
N LEU A 142 3.63 16.67 -11.55
CA LEU A 142 2.19 16.85 -11.65
C LEU A 142 1.61 15.78 -12.60
N ILE A 143 0.58 15.09 -12.15
CA ILE A 143 -0.22 14.21 -12.99
C ILE A 143 -1.21 15.09 -13.75
N PRO A 144 -1.15 15.13 -15.11
CA PRO A 144 -2.06 15.96 -15.88
C PRO A 144 -3.51 15.50 -15.66
N MET A 145 -4.39 16.46 -15.39
CA MET A 145 -5.80 16.17 -15.21
C MET A 145 -6.47 15.94 -16.57
N PRO A 146 -7.11 14.79 -16.77
CA PRO A 146 -7.89 14.56 -17.99
C PRO A 146 -9.06 15.53 -18.10
N PRO A 147 -9.61 15.78 -19.30
CA PRO A 147 -10.77 16.67 -19.49
C PRO A 147 -11.98 16.29 -18.63
N ASN A 148 -12.13 15.01 -18.34
CA ASN A 148 -13.23 14.47 -17.52
C ASN A 148 -12.87 14.33 -16.03
N GLY A 149 -11.71 14.84 -15.58
CA GLY A 149 -11.22 14.72 -14.22
C GLY A 149 -10.55 13.36 -13.92
N PHE A 150 -10.14 13.16 -12.66
CA PHE A 150 -9.43 11.96 -12.20
C PHE A 150 -10.39 10.82 -11.90
N SER A 151 -10.48 9.81 -12.76
CA SER A 151 -11.14 8.53 -12.46
C SER A 151 -10.16 7.55 -11.82
N VAL A 152 -10.67 6.53 -11.12
CA VAL A 152 -9.82 5.49 -10.50
C VAL A 152 -9.02 4.73 -11.54
N SER A 153 -9.60 4.39 -12.69
CA SER A 153 -8.90 3.71 -13.78
C SER A 153 -7.73 4.53 -14.33
N TYR A 154 -7.92 5.85 -14.47
CA TYR A 154 -6.84 6.75 -14.87
C TYR A 154 -5.73 6.81 -13.83
N LEU A 155 -6.06 6.99 -12.55
CA LEU A 155 -5.09 7.01 -11.47
C LEU A 155 -4.30 5.69 -11.37
N GLN A 156 -4.96 4.55 -11.60
CA GLN A 156 -4.30 3.25 -11.64
C GLN A 156 -3.27 3.17 -12.78
N SER A 157 -3.60 3.68 -13.95
CA SER A 157 -2.69 3.65 -15.11
C SER A 157 -1.46 4.53 -14.91
N VAL A 158 -1.61 5.69 -14.25
CA VAL A 158 -0.53 6.67 -14.09
C VAL A 158 0.32 6.40 -12.85
N LEU A 159 -0.30 6.07 -11.73
CA LEU A 159 0.42 5.78 -10.46
C LEU A 159 0.98 4.36 -10.43
N GLY A 160 0.31 3.38 -11.04
CA GLY A 160 0.72 1.98 -10.97
C GLY A 160 0.92 1.51 -9.52
N GLN A 161 2.16 1.23 -9.14
CA GLN A 161 2.56 0.85 -7.78
C GLN A 161 3.09 2.03 -6.95
N ALA A 162 3.30 3.20 -7.55
CA ALA A 162 3.83 4.37 -6.88
C ALA A 162 2.86 4.97 -5.86
N LYS A 163 3.41 5.79 -4.95
CA LYS A 163 2.62 6.63 -4.05
C LYS A 163 2.08 7.83 -4.79
N GLY A 164 0.84 8.22 -4.50
CA GLY A 164 0.30 9.51 -4.89
C GLY A 164 0.68 10.59 -3.88
N TYR A 165 0.83 11.81 -4.35
CA TYR A 165 1.01 12.98 -3.50
C TYR A 165 -0.12 13.96 -3.79
N LEU A 166 -0.68 14.56 -2.74
CA LEU A 166 -1.73 15.56 -2.81
C LEU A 166 -1.16 16.89 -2.34
N ARG A 167 -1.16 17.88 -3.22
CA ARG A 167 -0.65 19.22 -2.94
C ARG A 167 -1.81 20.21 -2.98
N PRO A 168 -1.98 21.05 -1.94
CA PRO A 168 -3.01 22.09 -1.95
C PRO A 168 -2.72 23.11 -3.05
N LEU A 169 -3.78 23.67 -3.68
CA LEU A 169 -3.65 24.61 -4.79
C LEU A 169 -3.50 26.05 -4.36
N GLN A 170 -4.24 26.48 -3.34
CA GLN A 170 -4.45 27.90 -3.11
C GLN A 170 -3.62 28.46 -1.98
N ARG A 171 -3.36 27.69 -0.92
CA ARG A 171 -2.61 28.15 0.27
C ARG A 171 -1.94 26.99 1.00
N ASP A 172 -0.95 27.34 1.79
CA ASP A 172 -0.31 26.41 2.68
C ASP A 172 -1.24 26.04 3.85
N ILE A 173 -1.47 24.74 4.07
CA ILE A 173 -2.38 24.26 5.12
C ILE A 173 -1.83 24.56 6.52
N MET A 174 -0.50 24.65 6.67
CA MET A 174 0.15 24.83 7.99
C MET A 174 0.41 26.28 8.39
N GLU A 175 0.22 27.26 7.54
CA GLU A 175 0.44 28.69 7.90
C GLU A 175 -0.57 29.20 8.94
N THR A 176 -1.75 28.63 9.01
CA THR A 176 -2.80 29.05 9.95
C THR A 176 -2.40 28.87 11.42
N SER A 177 -1.41 28.04 11.74
CA SER A 177 -1.00 27.76 13.14
C SER A 177 0.19 28.60 13.63
N ARG A 178 0.91 29.32 12.76
CA ARG A 178 2.07 30.16 13.14
C ARG A 178 1.77 31.65 13.29
N GLY A 179 0.58 32.10 12.91
CA GLY A 179 0.24 33.50 12.77
C GLY A 179 -0.33 34.21 14.00
N ILE A 180 -0.43 33.59 15.21
CA ILE A 180 -1.14 34.19 16.34
C ILE A 180 -0.21 34.69 17.46
N ASN A 181 1.10 34.65 17.31
CA ASN A 181 2.03 35.12 18.35
C ASN A 181 2.98 36.23 17.86
N SER A 182 2.46 37.26 17.19
CA SER A 182 3.18 38.49 16.98
C SER A 182 2.27 39.66 17.39
N SER A 183 2.03 39.79 18.69
CA SER A 183 1.68 41.10 19.27
C SER A 183 2.97 41.91 19.33
N PRO A 184 3.11 43.01 18.61
CA PRO A 184 4.10 44.02 18.95
C PRO A 184 3.57 44.80 20.15
N ASP A 185 4.19 44.57 21.30
CA ASP A 185 4.14 45.48 22.42
C ASP A 185 4.64 46.86 21.94
N GLN A 186 3.73 47.80 21.83
CA GLN A 186 4.04 49.21 21.61
C GLN A 186 3.96 49.90 22.96
N VAL A 187 5.13 50.33 23.45
CA VAL A 187 5.30 51.38 24.48
C VAL A 187 5.01 52.72 23.86
#